data_81a5b265b8a425c686921f445a89475a
#
_entry.id   81a5b265b8a425c686921f445a89475a
#
_cell.length_a   1.000
_cell.length_b   1.000
_cell.length_c   1.000
_cell.angle_alpha   90.00
_cell.angle_beta   90.00
_cell.angle_gamma   90.00
#
_symmetry.space_group_name_H-M   'P 1'
#
loop_
_entity.id
_entity.type
_entity.pdbx_description
1 polymer ?
#
loop_
_entity_poly.entity_id
_entity_poly.type
_entity_poly.pdbx_seq_one_letter_code
_entity_poly.pdbx_strand_id
1 'polypeptide(L)'
;MKPFLRKGSLLRIAPCSPAPTVGEIVLFRAASGRLVVHRVVGHEGEKLRTKGDSAGVSDRLVDRHQLLGRVLGVEGLLFLPLGGPLARRVGLLLNRYYPPLVRWKAALRRALGGYHSWAGGERP
;
A
#
# COMPACT_ATOMS: atom_id res chain seq x y z
N MET A 1 2.44 -0.96 1.65
CA MET A 1 2.20 0.43 1.23
C MET A 1 3.47 1.18 0.81
N LYS A 2 4.48 0.49 0.28
CA LYS A 2 5.62 1.20 -0.35
C LYS A 2 5.14 1.96 -1.61
N PRO A 3 5.65 3.16 -1.92
CA PRO A 3 6.81 3.81 -1.28
C PRO A 3 6.50 4.62 -0.01
N PHE A 4 5.23 4.94 0.30
CA PHE A 4 4.85 5.89 1.35
C PHE A 4 4.97 5.36 2.77
N LEU A 5 4.65 4.08 3.01
CA LEU A 5 4.65 3.49 4.34
C LEU A 5 5.71 2.39 4.46
N ARG A 6 6.57 2.53 5.46
CA ARG A 6 7.58 1.54 5.83
C ARG A 6 7.20 0.86 7.15
N LYS A 7 7.74 -0.32 7.41
CA LYS A 7 7.62 -0.98 8.70
C LYS A 7 8.21 -0.07 9.80
N GLY A 8 7.47 0.15 10.87
CA GLY A 8 7.87 1.03 11.96
C GLY A 8 7.44 2.49 11.79
N SER A 9 6.76 2.88 10.68
CA SER A 9 6.20 4.22 10.55
C SER A 9 5.05 4.45 11.53
N LEU A 10 5.03 5.61 12.18
CA LEU A 10 3.90 6.06 12.99
C LEU A 10 2.87 6.75 12.08
N LEU A 11 1.62 6.37 12.23
CA LEU A 11 0.52 6.89 11.44
C LEU A 11 -0.37 7.79 12.28
N ARG A 12 -0.68 8.98 11.75
CA ARG A 12 -1.74 9.81 12.29
C ARG A 12 -3.06 9.42 11.68
N ILE A 13 -4.02 9.00 12.51
CA ILE A 13 -5.30 8.47 12.09
C ILE A 13 -6.43 9.36 12.62
N ALA A 14 -7.45 9.60 11.79
CA ALA A 14 -8.68 10.28 12.15
C ALA A 14 -9.90 9.37 11.89
N PRO A 15 -11.03 9.61 12.52
CA PRO A 15 -12.27 8.91 12.24
C PRO A 15 -12.66 8.95 10.75
N CYS A 16 -13.36 7.93 10.27
CA CYS A 16 -13.88 7.85 8.91
C CYS A 16 -15.25 8.56 8.73
N SER A 17 -15.43 9.71 9.36
CA SER A 17 -16.60 10.57 9.17
C SER A 17 -16.15 11.88 8.54
N PRO A 18 -16.68 12.30 7.38
CA PRO A 18 -17.53 11.55 6.45
C PRO A 18 -16.84 10.31 5.84
N ALA A 19 -17.58 9.53 5.04
CA ALA A 19 -17.07 8.32 4.40
C ALA A 19 -15.80 8.61 3.58
N PRO A 20 -14.81 7.69 3.59
CA PRO A 20 -13.57 7.89 2.84
C PRO A 20 -13.82 7.97 1.34
N THR A 21 -13.11 8.86 0.66
CA THR A 21 -13.18 9.06 -0.79
C THR A 21 -12.04 8.33 -1.51
N VAL A 22 -12.19 8.12 -2.82
CA VAL A 22 -11.15 7.53 -3.67
C VAL A 22 -9.86 8.35 -3.57
N GLY A 23 -8.75 7.65 -3.39
CA GLY A 23 -7.42 8.21 -3.19
C GLY A 23 -7.01 8.35 -1.72
N GLU A 24 -7.94 8.30 -0.76
CA GLU A 24 -7.59 8.31 0.66
C GLU A 24 -6.99 6.97 1.11
N ILE A 25 -6.17 7.04 2.14
CA ILE A 25 -5.61 5.85 2.77
C ILE A 25 -6.42 5.56 4.03
N VAL A 26 -6.84 4.33 4.18
CA VAL A 26 -7.64 3.85 5.31
C VAL A 26 -6.94 2.74 6.07
N LEU A 27 -7.15 2.73 7.39
CA LEU A 27 -6.85 1.61 8.27
C LEU A 27 -8.12 0.81 8.49
N PHE A 28 -8.06 -0.48 8.27
CA PHE A 28 -9.19 -1.39 8.51
C PHE A 28 -8.72 -2.72 9.09
N ARG A 29 -9.66 -3.46 9.66
CA ARG A 29 -9.45 -4.81 10.15
C ARG A 29 -9.89 -5.80 9.07
N ALA A 30 -8.96 -6.58 8.55
CA ALA A 30 -9.25 -7.66 7.62
C ALA A 30 -10.03 -8.80 8.31
N ALA A 31 -10.70 -9.66 7.54
CA ALA A 31 -11.40 -10.83 8.05
C ALA A 31 -10.51 -11.78 8.87
N SER A 32 -9.21 -11.79 8.61
CA SER A 32 -8.19 -12.51 9.40
C SER A 32 -7.86 -11.88 10.76
N GLY A 33 -8.51 -10.77 11.14
CA GLY A 33 -8.22 -9.98 12.34
C GLY A 33 -7.02 -9.03 12.22
N ARG A 34 -6.25 -9.11 11.14
CA ARG A 34 -5.06 -8.28 10.92
C ARG A 34 -5.44 -6.84 10.61
N LEU A 35 -4.66 -5.91 11.11
CA LEU A 35 -4.75 -4.50 10.73
C LEU A 35 -4.06 -4.28 9.37
N VAL A 36 -4.77 -3.63 8.47
CA VAL A 36 -4.33 -3.39 7.11
C VAL A 36 -4.49 -1.91 6.78
N VAL A 37 -3.49 -1.35 6.11
CA VAL A 37 -3.50 0.03 5.63
C VAL A 37 -3.42 0.02 4.12
N HIS A 38 -4.48 0.42 3.43
CA HIS A 38 -4.56 0.45 1.98
C HIS A 38 -5.22 1.73 1.48
N ARG A 39 -5.08 1.98 0.19
CA ARG A 39 -5.69 3.12 -0.50
C ARG A 39 -7.06 2.75 -1.05
N VAL A 40 -8.04 3.62 -0.88
CA VAL A 40 -9.34 3.51 -1.53
C VAL A 40 -9.17 3.76 -3.03
N VAL A 41 -9.54 2.81 -3.85
CA VAL A 41 -9.45 2.88 -5.31
C VAL A 41 -10.83 2.87 -5.98
N GLY A 42 -11.90 2.66 -5.23
CA GLY A 42 -13.26 2.70 -5.72
C GLY A 42 -14.28 2.43 -4.63
N HIS A 43 -15.54 2.56 -5.00
CA HIS A 43 -16.69 2.22 -4.19
C HIS A 43 -17.57 1.21 -4.93
N GLU A 44 -18.15 0.30 -4.20
CA GLU A 44 -19.14 -0.66 -4.68
C GLU A 44 -20.33 -0.67 -3.70
N GLY A 45 -21.34 0.15 -3.99
CA GLY A 45 -22.39 0.45 -3.03
C GLY A 45 -21.81 1.07 -1.76
N GLU A 46 -22.09 0.48 -0.60
CA GLU A 46 -21.54 0.95 0.68
C GLU A 46 -20.14 0.40 1.01
N LYS A 47 -19.62 -0.53 0.18
CA LYS A 47 -18.31 -1.13 0.39
C LYS A 47 -17.22 -0.34 -0.31
N LEU A 48 -16.02 -0.38 0.27
CA LEU A 48 -14.83 0.25 -0.29
C LEU A 48 -13.99 -0.80 -0.99
N ARG A 49 -13.61 -0.51 -2.23
CA ARG A 49 -12.55 -1.25 -2.91
C ARG A 49 -11.23 -0.63 -2.54
N THR A 50 -10.35 -1.41 -1.93
CA THR A 50 -9.04 -0.95 -1.47
C THR A 50 -7.91 -1.66 -2.21
N LYS A 51 -6.73 -1.04 -2.20
CA LYS A 51 -5.53 -1.61 -2.82
C LYS A 51 -4.27 -1.11 -2.11
N GLY A 52 -3.33 -2.02 -1.86
CA GLY A 52 -1.99 -1.64 -1.42
C GLY A 52 -1.20 -0.99 -2.55
N ASP A 53 -0.48 0.10 -2.28
CA ASP A 53 0.26 0.85 -3.33
C ASP A 53 1.29 0.00 -4.09
N SER A 54 1.79 -1.07 -3.48
CA SER A 54 2.72 -2.04 -4.09
C SER A 54 2.05 -3.33 -4.57
N ALA A 55 0.74 -3.48 -4.38
CA ALA A 55 0.01 -4.68 -4.79
C ALA A 55 -0.39 -4.62 -6.27
N GLY A 56 -0.23 -5.74 -6.98
CA GLY A 56 -0.62 -5.84 -8.39
C GLY A 56 -2.13 -5.98 -8.61
N VAL A 57 -2.86 -6.44 -7.58
CA VAL A 57 -4.29 -6.71 -7.62
C VAL A 57 -4.98 -5.91 -6.53
N SER A 58 -6.21 -5.44 -6.77
CA SER A 58 -7.02 -4.82 -5.73
C SER A 58 -7.43 -5.85 -4.69
N ASP A 59 -7.54 -5.38 -3.45
CA ASP A 59 -7.99 -6.22 -2.35
C ASP A 59 -9.48 -6.52 -2.45
N ARG A 60 -9.92 -7.34 -1.53
CA ARG A 60 -11.34 -7.59 -1.31
C ARG A 60 -12.05 -6.31 -0.89
N LEU A 61 -13.35 -6.27 -1.15
CA LEU A 61 -14.22 -5.20 -0.69
C LEU A 61 -14.21 -5.14 0.85
N VAL A 62 -14.10 -3.93 1.37
CA VAL A 62 -14.05 -3.64 2.81
C VAL A 62 -15.38 -3.01 3.21
N ASP A 63 -16.03 -3.59 4.19
CA ASP A 63 -17.27 -3.05 4.76
C ASP A 63 -16.99 -1.87 5.71
N ARG A 64 -17.96 -0.97 5.87
CA ARG A 64 -17.81 0.21 6.74
C ARG A 64 -17.46 -0.15 8.18
N HIS A 65 -18.02 -1.24 8.71
CA HIS A 65 -17.77 -1.67 10.09
C HIS A 65 -16.34 -2.18 10.32
N GLN A 66 -15.62 -2.52 9.25
CA GLN A 66 -14.22 -2.94 9.31
C GLN A 66 -13.27 -1.73 9.36
N LEU A 67 -13.74 -0.52 9.00
CA LEU A 67 -12.93 0.68 8.99
C LEU A 67 -12.65 1.16 10.41
N LEU A 68 -11.39 1.39 10.70
CA LEU A 68 -10.92 1.92 11.98
C LEU A 68 -10.58 3.42 11.89
N GLY A 69 -10.16 3.90 10.73
CA GLY A 69 -9.84 5.30 10.53
C GLY A 69 -9.22 5.60 9.17
N ARG A 70 -9.13 6.90 8.86
CA ARG A 70 -8.39 7.41 7.71
C ARG A 70 -6.99 7.86 8.14
N VAL A 71 -6.00 7.61 7.32
CA VAL A 71 -4.62 8.03 7.55
C VAL A 71 -4.45 9.46 7.05
N LEU A 72 -4.14 10.38 7.96
CA LEU A 72 -3.89 11.79 7.63
C LEU A 72 -2.44 12.04 7.23
N GLY A 73 -1.51 11.28 7.78
CA GLY A 73 -0.09 11.44 7.52
C GLY A 73 0.77 10.38 8.21
N VAL A 74 2.05 10.42 7.92
CA VAL A 74 3.08 9.58 8.52
C VAL A 74 4.00 10.46 9.35
N GLU A 75 4.25 10.10 10.59
CA GLU A 75 5.25 10.78 11.43
C GLU A 75 6.65 10.23 11.07
N GLY A 76 7.59 11.14 10.88
CA GLY A 76 8.98 10.82 10.53
C GLY A 76 9.74 12.08 10.16
N LEU A 77 10.91 11.94 9.55
CA LEU A 77 11.83 13.03 9.21
C LEU A 77 11.21 14.14 8.35
N LEU A 78 10.13 13.83 7.63
CA LEU A 78 9.28 14.77 6.89
C LEU A 78 7.82 14.36 7.10
N PHE A 79 7.01 15.25 7.65
CA PHE A 79 5.57 15.11 7.67
C PHE A 79 5.05 15.17 6.23
N LEU A 80 4.72 14.01 5.66
CA LEU A 80 4.06 13.93 4.36
C LEU A 80 2.55 13.92 4.58
N PRO A 81 1.84 15.03 4.28
CA PRO A 81 0.39 15.06 4.35
C PRO A 81 -0.19 14.16 3.25
N LEU A 82 -0.74 13.02 3.65
CA LEU A 82 -1.34 12.05 2.72
C LEU A 82 -2.81 12.34 2.40
N GLY A 83 -3.37 13.39 3.00
CA GLY A 83 -4.80 13.71 2.93
C GLY A 83 -5.20 14.83 1.96
N GLY A 84 -4.28 15.50 1.31
CA GLY A 84 -4.60 16.60 0.37
C GLY A 84 -5.03 16.11 -1.02
N PRO A 85 -5.74 16.95 -1.81
CA PRO A 85 -6.22 16.57 -3.15
C PRO A 85 -5.06 16.21 -4.10
N LEU A 86 -3.93 16.89 -4.00
CA LEU A 86 -2.72 16.60 -4.77
C LEU A 86 -2.11 15.26 -4.36
N ALA A 87 -1.98 15.00 -3.07
CA ALA A 87 -1.46 13.73 -2.54
C ALA A 87 -2.35 12.54 -2.93
N ARG A 88 -3.67 12.73 -2.99
CA ARG A 88 -4.61 11.73 -3.50
C ARG A 88 -4.35 11.39 -4.96
N ARG A 89 -4.22 12.41 -5.83
CA ARG A 89 -3.94 12.23 -7.28
C ARG A 89 -2.60 11.55 -7.51
N VAL A 90 -1.55 12.03 -6.87
CA VAL A 90 -0.20 11.42 -6.96
C VAL A 90 -0.23 9.98 -6.45
N GLY A 91 -0.91 9.72 -5.34
CA GLY A 91 -1.05 8.38 -4.78
C GLY A 91 -1.79 7.40 -5.71
N LEU A 92 -2.83 7.84 -6.40
CA LEU A 92 -3.55 7.02 -7.38
C LEU A 92 -2.68 6.72 -8.61
N LEU A 93 -1.92 7.70 -9.12
CA LEU A 93 -0.98 7.48 -10.20
C LEU A 93 0.11 6.48 -9.79
N LEU A 94 0.72 6.63 -8.62
CA LEU A 94 1.71 5.69 -8.13
C LEU A 94 1.12 4.30 -7.90
N ASN A 95 -0.10 4.20 -7.38
CA ASN A 95 -0.81 2.93 -7.23
C ASN A 95 -1.02 2.22 -8.58
N ARG A 96 -1.19 2.97 -9.67
CA ARG A 96 -1.34 2.44 -11.02
C ARG A 96 0.00 1.98 -11.62
N TYR A 97 1.08 2.75 -11.44
CA TYR A 97 2.35 2.50 -12.13
C TYR A 97 3.40 1.76 -11.28
N TYR A 98 3.34 1.87 -9.96
CA TYR A 98 4.32 1.27 -9.06
C TYR A 98 4.33 -0.27 -9.07
N PRO A 99 3.21 -0.98 -9.10
CA PRO A 99 3.20 -2.44 -9.12
C PRO A 99 3.98 -3.07 -10.29
N PRO A 100 3.82 -2.62 -11.54
CA PRO A 100 4.60 -3.17 -12.64
C PRO A 100 6.10 -2.93 -12.50
N LEU A 101 6.51 -1.75 -11.97
CA LEU A 101 7.92 -1.44 -11.71
C LEU A 101 8.55 -2.34 -10.65
N VAL A 102 7.81 -2.66 -9.59
CA VAL A 102 8.29 -3.58 -8.53
C VAL A 102 8.39 -5.01 -9.07
N ARG A 103 7.44 -5.44 -9.86
CA ARG A 103 7.45 -6.77 -10.49
C ARG A 103 8.63 -6.92 -11.46
N TRP A 104 8.91 -5.89 -12.25
CA TRP A 104 10.05 -5.87 -13.16
C TRP A 104 11.38 -5.96 -12.40
N LYS A 105 11.57 -5.18 -11.33
CA LYS A 105 12.75 -5.27 -10.46
C LYS A 105 12.92 -6.65 -9.81
N ALA A 106 11.83 -7.28 -9.38
CA ALA A 106 11.86 -8.62 -8.81
C ALA A 106 12.19 -9.70 -9.87
N ALA A 107 11.69 -9.54 -11.09
CA ALA A 107 12.01 -10.41 -12.22
C ALA A 107 13.50 -10.27 -12.61
N LEU A 108 14.00 -9.04 -12.67
CA LEU A 108 15.41 -8.75 -12.96
C LEU A 108 16.35 -9.34 -11.90
N ARG A 109 16.01 -9.19 -10.60
CA ARG A 109 16.80 -9.82 -9.52
C ARG A 109 16.82 -11.34 -9.63
N ARG A 110 15.73 -11.98 -9.99
CA ARG A 110 15.68 -13.44 -10.22
C ARG A 110 16.52 -13.85 -11.43
N ALA A 111 16.48 -13.07 -12.51
CA ALA A 111 17.28 -13.32 -13.69
C ALA A 111 18.79 -13.13 -13.43
N LEU A 112 19.17 -12.12 -12.65
CA LEU A 112 20.58 -11.82 -12.31
C LEU A 112 21.09 -12.65 -11.11
N GLY A 113 20.22 -13.04 -10.18
CA GLY A 113 20.59 -13.87 -9.01
C GLY A 113 20.95 -15.31 -9.36
N GLY A 114 20.56 -15.80 -10.55
CA GLY A 114 20.95 -17.11 -11.06
C GLY A 114 22.44 -17.20 -11.49
N TYR A 115 23.14 -16.08 -11.54
CA TYR A 115 24.55 -16.06 -12.00
C TYR A 115 25.60 -16.27 -10.89
N HIS A 116 25.20 -16.22 -9.61
CA HIS A 116 26.13 -16.35 -8.48
C HIS A 116 26.21 -17.75 -7.84
N SER A 117 25.51 -18.74 -8.38
CA SER A 117 25.51 -20.11 -7.82
C SER A 117 26.56 -21.06 -8.44
N TRP A 118 27.47 -20.60 -9.32
CA TRP A 118 28.44 -21.46 -9.99
C TRP A 118 29.89 -21.22 -9.59
N ALA A 119 30.17 -20.47 -8.54
CA ALA A 119 31.50 -20.23 -8.06
C ALA A 119 31.72 -20.81 -6.65
N GLY A 120 31.56 -22.10 -6.50
CA GLY A 120 31.73 -22.81 -5.23
C GLY A 120 31.92 -24.30 -5.47
N GLY A 121 32.66 -24.65 -6.53
CA GLY A 121 33.15 -26.00 -6.77
C GLY A 121 34.47 -26.22 -6.06
N GLU A 122 34.48 -27.21 -5.21
CA GLU A 122 35.59 -28.12 -4.83
C GLU A 122 37.01 -27.57 -4.66
N ARG A 123 37.48 -27.69 -3.44
CA ARG A 123 38.89 -28.02 -3.23
C ARG A 123 39.02 -29.29 -2.38
N PRO A 124 39.89 -30.20 -2.79
CA PRO A 124 40.15 -31.46 -2.10
C PRO A 124 40.81 -31.27 -0.74
#